data_4aeefa15e3fbd6059126485d046e919b
#
_entry.id   4aeefa15e3fbd6059126485d046e919b
#
_cell.length_a   1.000
_cell.length_b   1.000
_cell.length_c   1.000
_cell.angle_alpha   90.00
_cell.angle_beta   90.00
_cell.angle_gamma   90.00
#
_symmetry.space_group_name_H-M   'P 1'
#
loop_
_entity.id
_entity.type
_entity.pdbx_description
1 polymer ?
#
loop_
_entity_poly.entity_id
_entity_poly.type
_entity_poly.pdbx_seq_one_letter_code
_entity_poly.pdbx_strand_id
1 'polypeptide(L)'
;MPDAIANTATPVTVVALQQMKRDGRKIVGVVAWDWQMAQIVDRAGVDIVSVGDTVGINLWGHANPLEVTMDEMLIVTKAVRRGVKRALLSVDFPFGPLQEGPDAALRAAIRFVKEAGVDMVKLDGAADYPEAVAAIARAGIPVFAQFGITPHTALKHGIDYKSTLKLDVQLPPTLTAHLVGQAKRLEAAGACLLDFTHSGPVAGPAVVAAVAIPVIGGLGGGPWLDGRMRMGHAAIGYAASGIDHPLDTYAQVAQTTLAAITALVDDVRAGRQIKGGIPVKQH
;
A
#
# COMPACT_ATOMS: atom_id res chain seq x y z
N MET A 1 -23.68 9.71 21.92
CA MET A 1 -22.87 9.16 20.81
C MET A 1 -23.88 8.65 19.81
N PRO A 2 -24.00 9.16 18.58
CA PRO A 2 -24.84 8.52 17.59
C PRO A 2 -24.22 7.14 17.25
N ASP A 3 -25.07 6.13 17.24
CA ASP A 3 -24.72 4.75 16.94
C ASP A 3 -23.90 4.68 15.66
N ALA A 4 -22.70 4.06 15.77
CA ALA A 4 -21.88 3.75 14.62
C ALA A 4 -22.74 2.90 13.67
N ILE A 5 -23.05 3.44 12.49
CA ILE A 5 -23.64 2.67 11.41
C ILE A 5 -22.72 1.48 11.20
N ALA A 6 -23.17 0.32 11.66
CA ALA A 6 -22.46 -0.94 11.43
C ALA A 6 -22.37 -1.09 9.92
N ASN A 7 -21.16 -1.02 9.36
CA ASN A 7 -20.93 -1.26 7.95
C ASN A 7 -21.18 -2.75 7.70
N THR A 8 -22.42 -3.12 7.37
CA THR A 8 -22.87 -4.48 7.06
C THR A 8 -22.42 -4.94 5.67
N ALA A 9 -21.52 -4.21 5.02
CA ALA A 9 -21.00 -4.55 3.71
C ALA A 9 -20.18 -5.85 3.78
N THR A 10 -20.41 -6.75 2.83
CA THR A 10 -19.70 -8.02 2.67
C THR A 10 -18.19 -7.80 2.59
N PRO A 11 -17.37 -8.56 3.33
CA PRO A 11 -15.91 -8.50 3.23
C PRO A 11 -15.43 -8.71 1.80
N VAL A 12 -14.41 -7.93 1.40
CA VAL A 12 -13.76 -8.09 0.10
C VAL A 12 -12.87 -9.34 0.13
N THR A 13 -12.98 -10.16 -0.90
CA THR A 13 -12.19 -11.39 -1.06
C THR A 13 -11.37 -11.34 -2.35
N VAL A 14 -10.38 -12.21 -2.49
CA VAL A 14 -9.62 -12.37 -3.74
C VAL A 14 -10.56 -12.67 -4.91
N VAL A 15 -11.57 -13.51 -4.70
CA VAL A 15 -12.57 -13.85 -5.73
C VAL A 15 -13.37 -12.60 -6.15
N ALA A 16 -13.71 -11.72 -5.19
CA ALA A 16 -14.37 -10.46 -5.50
C ALA A 16 -13.49 -9.53 -6.33
N LEU A 17 -12.19 -9.44 -6.04
CA LEU A 17 -11.24 -8.65 -6.86
C LEU A 17 -11.13 -9.19 -8.29
N GLN A 18 -11.07 -10.51 -8.45
CA GLN A 18 -11.07 -11.15 -9.78
C GLN A 18 -12.37 -10.89 -10.54
N GLN A 19 -13.51 -10.90 -9.84
CA GLN A 19 -14.79 -10.55 -10.45
C GLN A 19 -14.83 -9.09 -10.90
N MET A 20 -14.26 -8.16 -10.10
CA MET A 20 -14.17 -6.75 -10.49
C MET A 20 -13.41 -6.56 -11.80
N LYS A 21 -12.30 -7.29 -12.02
CA LYS A 21 -11.60 -7.27 -13.32
C LYS A 21 -12.51 -7.72 -14.45
N ARG A 22 -13.22 -8.84 -14.30
CA ARG A 22 -14.13 -9.36 -15.34
C ARG A 22 -15.25 -8.38 -15.67
N ASP A 23 -15.74 -7.65 -14.66
CA ASP A 23 -16.81 -6.66 -14.79
C ASP A 23 -16.30 -5.29 -15.27
N GLY A 24 -15.00 -5.11 -15.46
CA GLY A 24 -14.38 -3.83 -15.82
C GLY A 24 -14.44 -2.79 -14.70
N ARG A 25 -14.73 -3.20 -13.45
CA ARG A 25 -14.79 -2.32 -12.27
C ARG A 25 -13.40 -2.12 -11.70
N LYS A 26 -13.02 -0.85 -11.49
CA LYS A 26 -11.69 -0.51 -10.98
C LYS A 26 -11.56 -0.87 -9.50
N ILE A 27 -10.42 -1.51 -9.16
CA ILE A 27 -10.04 -1.85 -7.80
C ILE A 27 -9.34 -0.66 -7.14
N VAL A 28 -9.76 -0.29 -5.95
CA VAL A 28 -9.19 0.82 -5.18
C VAL A 28 -8.42 0.26 -4.00
N GLY A 29 -7.10 0.50 -3.97
CA GLY A 29 -6.25 0.17 -2.83
C GLY A 29 -5.69 1.41 -2.16
N VAL A 30 -5.58 1.39 -0.84
CA VAL A 30 -4.96 2.46 -0.06
C VAL A 30 -3.98 1.87 0.94
N VAL A 31 -2.77 2.47 0.98
CA VAL A 31 -1.76 2.14 1.99
C VAL A 31 -2.05 2.92 3.27
N ALA A 32 -2.09 2.20 4.40
CA ALA A 32 -2.27 2.76 5.74
C ALA A 32 -1.27 2.14 6.71
N TRP A 33 -0.85 2.90 7.75
CA TRP A 33 0.16 2.47 8.72
C TRP A 33 -0.29 2.58 10.17
N ASP A 34 -1.51 3.05 10.41
CA ASP A 34 -2.05 3.21 11.77
C ASP A 34 -3.54 2.84 11.82
N TRP A 35 -4.01 2.66 13.04
CA TRP A 35 -5.38 2.25 13.31
C TRP A 35 -6.42 3.29 12.90
N GLN A 36 -6.13 4.61 13.05
CA GLN A 36 -7.08 5.67 12.71
C GLN A 36 -7.27 5.75 11.20
N MET A 37 -6.16 5.81 10.45
CA MET A 37 -6.22 5.81 8.98
C MET A 37 -6.89 4.54 8.46
N ALA A 38 -6.59 3.37 9.04
CA ALA A 38 -7.20 2.11 8.64
C ALA A 38 -8.73 2.15 8.74
N GLN A 39 -9.30 2.70 9.82
CA GLN A 39 -10.74 2.87 9.96
C GLN A 39 -11.33 3.85 8.93
N ILE A 40 -10.63 4.94 8.67
CA ILE A 40 -11.09 5.97 7.73
C ILE A 40 -11.17 5.39 6.32
N VAL A 41 -10.11 4.72 5.86
CA VAL A 41 -10.07 4.17 4.50
C VAL A 41 -11.02 2.97 4.33
N ASP A 42 -11.18 2.13 5.34
CA ASP A 42 -12.14 1.03 5.31
C ASP A 42 -13.58 1.55 5.20
N ARG A 43 -13.94 2.61 5.96
CA ARG A 43 -15.24 3.29 5.87
C ARG A 43 -15.44 4.04 4.55
N ALA A 44 -14.36 4.53 3.93
CA ALA A 44 -14.42 5.16 2.60
C ALA A 44 -14.74 4.15 1.50
N GLY A 45 -14.70 2.84 1.79
CA GLY A 45 -15.13 1.81 0.87
C GLY A 45 -14.04 1.32 -0.08
N VAL A 46 -12.74 1.46 0.28
CA VAL A 46 -11.65 0.90 -0.50
C VAL A 46 -11.74 -0.63 -0.56
N ASP A 47 -11.25 -1.24 -1.62
CA ASP A 47 -11.29 -2.70 -1.78
C ASP A 47 -10.11 -3.39 -1.09
N ILE A 48 -8.96 -2.72 -1.04
CA ILE A 48 -7.73 -3.23 -0.42
C ILE A 48 -7.16 -2.17 0.53
N VAL A 49 -6.84 -2.56 1.75
CA VAL A 49 -5.94 -1.81 2.63
C VAL A 49 -4.60 -2.53 2.63
N SER A 50 -3.53 -1.85 2.29
CA SER A 50 -2.17 -2.41 2.29
C SER A 50 -1.32 -1.77 3.37
N VAL A 51 -0.54 -2.57 4.08
CA VAL A 51 0.50 -2.08 4.98
C VAL A 51 1.81 -2.08 4.21
N GLY A 52 2.23 -0.88 3.75
CA GLY A 52 3.43 -0.74 2.94
C GLY A 52 4.70 -0.61 3.78
N ASP A 53 5.80 -1.20 3.34
CA ASP A 53 7.15 -1.00 3.88
C ASP A 53 7.62 0.45 3.79
N THR A 54 6.97 1.24 2.95
CA THR A 54 7.10 2.70 2.89
C THR A 54 6.76 3.41 4.22
N VAL A 55 6.25 2.70 5.22
CA VAL A 55 6.14 3.15 6.61
C VAL A 55 7.47 3.65 7.14
N GLY A 56 8.58 2.98 6.83
CA GLY A 56 9.93 3.39 7.23
C GLY A 56 10.25 4.81 6.81
N ILE A 57 9.95 5.17 5.58
CA ILE A 57 10.23 6.50 5.05
C ILE A 57 9.23 7.54 5.58
N ASN A 58 7.93 7.21 5.52
CA ASN A 58 6.87 8.21 5.72
C ASN A 58 6.53 8.47 7.19
N LEU A 59 6.74 7.49 8.08
CA LEU A 59 6.50 7.65 9.51
C LEU A 59 7.77 7.72 10.34
N TRP A 60 8.83 6.98 9.95
CA TRP A 60 10.04 6.87 10.77
C TRP A 60 11.23 7.66 10.20
N GLY A 61 11.12 8.22 9.00
CA GLY A 61 12.15 9.06 8.39
C GLY A 61 13.37 8.29 7.88
N HIS A 62 13.25 7.00 7.60
CA HIS A 62 14.30 6.20 6.97
C HIS A 62 14.66 6.75 5.59
N ALA A 63 15.87 6.51 5.13
CA ALA A 63 16.34 6.97 3.82
C ALA A 63 15.72 6.17 2.66
N ASN A 64 15.34 4.91 2.92
CA ASN A 64 14.76 4.00 1.95
C ASN A 64 13.92 2.91 2.67
N PRO A 65 13.10 2.11 1.95
CA PRO A 65 12.28 1.07 2.57
C PRO A 65 13.06 -0.18 2.98
N LEU A 66 14.30 -0.36 2.54
CA LEU A 66 15.10 -1.57 2.80
C LEU A 66 15.50 -1.72 4.27
N GLU A 67 15.43 -0.62 5.04
CA GLU A 67 15.79 -0.60 6.47
C GLU A 67 14.70 -1.20 7.37
N VAL A 68 13.47 -1.33 6.86
CA VAL A 68 12.33 -1.83 7.66
C VAL A 68 12.46 -3.31 7.95
N THR A 69 12.30 -3.68 9.21
CA THR A 69 12.41 -5.05 9.68
C THR A 69 11.07 -5.80 9.66
N MET A 70 11.13 -7.12 9.74
CA MET A 70 9.95 -7.98 9.84
C MET A 70 9.11 -7.68 11.09
N ASP A 71 9.76 -7.41 12.23
CA ASP A 71 9.07 -7.14 13.49
C ASP A 71 8.36 -5.78 13.48
N GLU A 72 8.97 -4.76 12.88
CA GLU A 72 8.34 -3.45 12.67
C GLU A 72 7.10 -3.58 11.78
N MET A 73 7.19 -4.31 10.67
CA MET A 73 6.03 -4.57 9.82
C MET A 73 4.91 -5.29 10.54
N LEU A 74 5.23 -6.25 11.42
CA LEU A 74 4.22 -6.93 12.26
C LEU A 74 3.54 -5.98 13.24
N ILE A 75 4.28 -5.08 13.90
CA ILE A 75 3.72 -4.09 14.84
C ILE A 75 2.70 -3.20 14.10
N VAL A 76 3.08 -2.64 12.98
CA VAL A 76 2.22 -1.76 12.17
C VAL A 76 1.01 -2.52 11.64
N THR A 77 1.22 -3.73 11.11
CA THR A 77 0.15 -4.56 10.54
C THR A 77 -0.91 -4.93 11.59
N LYS A 78 -0.49 -5.27 12.82
CA LYS A 78 -1.42 -5.51 13.94
C LYS A 78 -2.27 -4.29 14.27
N ALA A 79 -1.71 -3.08 14.18
CA ALA A 79 -2.48 -1.85 14.39
C ALA A 79 -3.52 -1.63 13.28
N VAL A 80 -3.12 -1.75 12.02
CA VAL A 80 -4.00 -1.61 10.85
C VAL A 80 -5.10 -2.68 10.86
N ARG A 81 -4.77 -3.95 11.17
CA ARG A 81 -5.76 -5.05 11.24
C ARG A 81 -6.93 -4.74 12.16
N ARG A 82 -6.67 -4.12 13.31
CA ARG A 82 -7.73 -3.75 14.25
C ARG A 82 -8.71 -2.73 13.66
N GLY A 83 -8.26 -1.89 12.71
CA GLY A 83 -9.07 -0.86 12.05
C GLY A 83 -9.87 -1.37 10.85
N VAL A 84 -9.35 -2.35 10.13
CA VAL A 84 -9.96 -2.88 8.89
C VAL A 84 -11.02 -3.94 9.22
N LYS A 85 -12.22 -3.78 8.65
CA LYS A 85 -13.35 -4.69 8.86
C LYS A 85 -13.88 -5.29 7.55
N ARG A 86 -13.86 -4.53 6.46
CA ARG A 86 -14.43 -4.91 5.17
C ARG A 86 -13.39 -5.14 4.08
N ALA A 87 -12.45 -4.21 3.94
CA ALA A 87 -11.42 -4.30 2.91
C ALA A 87 -10.53 -5.53 3.11
N LEU A 88 -10.01 -6.08 2.01
CA LEU A 88 -8.97 -7.10 2.05
C LEU A 88 -7.67 -6.49 2.58
N LEU A 89 -7.08 -7.08 3.62
CA LEU A 89 -5.83 -6.59 4.20
C LEU A 89 -4.62 -7.26 3.56
N SER A 90 -3.78 -6.46 2.92
CA SER A 90 -2.47 -6.85 2.37
C SER A 90 -1.34 -6.30 3.24
N VAL A 91 -0.20 -6.97 3.25
CA VAL A 91 1.05 -6.49 3.87
C VAL A 91 2.22 -6.69 2.94
N ASP A 92 3.07 -5.66 2.80
CA ASP A 92 4.32 -5.76 2.05
C ASP A 92 5.36 -6.54 2.88
N PHE A 93 6.11 -7.42 2.21
CA PHE A 93 7.30 -8.00 2.82
C PHE A 93 8.36 -6.90 2.98
N PRO A 94 9.03 -6.84 4.14
CA PRO A 94 10.28 -6.10 4.21
C PRO A 94 11.35 -6.78 3.35
N PHE A 95 12.36 -6.02 2.97
CA PHE A 95 13.52 -6.59 2.30
C PHE A 95 14.19 -7.65 3.19
N GLY A 96 14.58 -8.78 2.62
CA GLY A 96 15.25 -9.89 3.30
C GLY A 96 14.56 -11.23 3.04
N PRO A 97 13.40 -11.52 3.62
CA PRO A 97 12.79 -12.86 3.54
C PRO A 97 12.58 -13.40 2.11
N LEU A 98 12.27 -12.52 1.14
CA LEU A 98 12.13 -12.93 -0.25
C LEU A 98 13.48 -13.28 -0.88
N GLN A 99 14.52 -12.49 -0.58
CA GLN A 99 15.87 -12.63 -1.10
C GLN A 99 16.60 -13.86 -0.52
N GLU A 100 16.19 -14.30 0.70
CA GLU A 100 16.73 -15.51 1.34
C GLU A 100 16.18 -16.82 0.75
N GLY A 101 15.18 -16.72 -0.14
CA GLY A 101 14.63 -17.86 -0.86
C GLY A 101 13.24 -18.34 -0.36
N PRO A 102 12.67 -19.36 -1.03
CA PRO A 102 11.25 -19.73 -0.87
C PRO A 102 10.87 -20.17 0.53
N ASP A 103 11.76 -20.85 1.26
CA ASP A 103 11.48 -21.31 2.63
C ASP A 103 11.44 -20.14 3.63
N ALA A 104 12.33 -19.17 3.48
CA ALA A 104 12.32 -17.96 4.31
C ALA A 104 11.09 -17.10 4.01
N ALA A 105 10.76 -16.92 2.74
CA ALA A 105 9.57 -16.22 2.30
C ALA A 105 8.29 -16.89 2.85
N LEU A 106 8.19 -18.21 2.80
CA LEU A 106 7.05 -18.93 3.36
C LEU A 106 6.94 -18.75 4.87
N ARG A 107 8.05 -18.82 5.61
CA ARG A 107 8.05 -18.57 7.06
C ARG A 107 7.58 -17.15 7.39
N ALA A 108 8.02 -16.14 6.65
CA ALA A 108 7.59 -14.76 6.82
C ALA A 108 6.09 -14.59 6.53
N ALA A 109 5.58 -15.20 5.45
CA ALA A 109 4.15 -15.20 5.12
C ALA A 109 3.30 -15.81 6.24
N ILE A 110 3.73 -16.97 6.79
CA ILE A 110 3.07 -17.62 7.91
C ILE A 110 3.05 -16.72 9.15
N ARG A 111 4.13 -16.00 9.45
CA ARG A 111 4.16 -15.03 10.57
C ARG A 111 3.12 -13.93 10.37
N PHE A 112 3.03 -13.32 9.20
CA PHE A 112 2.03 -12.30 8.92
C PHE A 112 0.60 -12.80 9.08
N VAL A 113 0.30 -13.99 8.57
CA VAL A 113 -1.03 -14.58 8.70
C VAL A 113 -1.34 -14.89 10.18
N LYS A 114 -0.43 -15.57 10.90
CA LYS A 114 -0.70 -16.03 12.26
C LYS A 114 -0.62 -14.92 13.29
N GLU A 115 0.33 -13.99 13.17
CA GLU A 115 0.58 -12.97 14.18
C GLU A 115 -0.22 -11.69 13.94
N ALA A 116 -0.51 -11.35 12.68
CA ALA A 116 -1.17 -10.09 12.31
C ALA A 116 -2.52 -10.28 11.61
N GLY A 117 -2.91 -11.50 11.23
CA GLY A 117 -4.21 -11.81 10.65
C GLY A 117 -4.42 -11.17 9.28
N VAL A 118 -3.38 -11.12 8.44
CA VAL A 118 -3.49 -10.60 7.07
C VAL A 118 -4.23 -11.57 6.17
N ASP A 119 -4.89 -11.02 5.14
CA ASP A 119 -5.62 -11.79 4.15
C ASP A 119 -4.74 -12.10 2.92
N MET A 120 -3.68 -11.32 2.69
CA MET A 120 -2.80 -11.43 1.51
C MET A 120 -1.41 -10.86 1.85
N VAL A 121 -0.36 -11.42 1.26
CA VAL A 121 1.00 -10.88 1.36
C VAL A 121 1.46 -10.29 0.04
N LYS A 122 2.18 -9.15 0.08
CA LYS A 122 2.71 -8.49 -1.11
C LYS A 122 4.23 -8.62 -1.17
N LEU A 123 4.74 -9.01 -2.34
CA LEU A 123 6.15 -9.30 -2.59
C LEU A 123 6.71 -8.30 -3.61
N ASP A 124 7.58 -7.40 -3.16
CA ASP A 124 8.31 -6.49 -4.06
C ASP A 124 9.43 -7.24 -4.80
N GLY A 125 9.55 -7.04 -6.11
CA GLY A 125 10.54 -7.73 -6.95
C GLY A 125 10.20 -9.19 -7.23
N ALA A 126 8.96 -9.61 -7.07
CA ALA A 126 8.49 -10.99 -7.19
C ALA A 126 8.86 -11.67 -8.51
N ALA A 127 9.06 -10.90 -9.59
CA ALA A 127 9.41 -11.46 -10.91
C ALA A 127 10.75 -12.21 -10.93
N ASP A 128 11.64 -11.91 -9.99
CA ASP A 128 12.94 -12.60 -9.84
C ASP A 128 12.82 -13.86 -8.92
N TYR A 129 11.67 -14.07 -8.24
CA TYR A 129 11.47 -15.12 -7.24
C TYR A 129 10.15 -15.90 -7.42
N PRO A 130 9.84 -16.41 -8.63
CA PRO A 130 8.57 -17.10 -8.89
C PRO A 130 8.40 -18.36 -8.04
N GLU A 131 9.48 -19.02 -7.62
CA GLU A 131 9.47 -20.19 -6.72
C GLU A 131 9.00 -19.83 -5.30
N ALA A 132 9.33 -18.63 -4.80
CA ALA A 132 8.82 -18.13 -3.52
C ALA A 132 7.33 -17.83 -3.62
N VAL A 133 6.88 -17.20 -4.72
CA VAL A 133 5.45 -17.00 -5.01
C VAL A 133 4.72 -18.34 -4.98
N ALA A 134 5.26 -19.36 -5.67
CA ALA A 134 4.66 -20.69 -5.72
C ALA A 134 4.62 -21.40 -4.36
N ALA A 135 5.67 -21.26 -3.54
CA ALA A 135 5.72 -21.84 -2.22
C ALA A 135 4.64 -21.26 -1.29
N ILE A 136 4.48 -19.93 -1.29
CA ILE A 136 3.48 -19.21 -0.49
C ILE A 136 2.06 -19.54 -0.97
N ALA A 137 1.82 -19.50 -2.29
CA ALA A 137 0.51 -19.78 -2.89
C ALA A 137 0.07 -21.24 -2.60
N ARG A 138 0.97 -22.22 -2.72
CA ARG A 138 0.68 -23.63 -2.38
C ARG A 138 0.35 -23.85 -0.91
N ALA A 139 0.86 -22.99 -0.02
CA ALA A 139 0.48 -23.01 1.39
C ALA A 139 -0.91 -22.42 1.67
N GLY A 140 -1.63 -21.96 0.63
CA GLY A 140 -2.97 -21.37 0.73
C GLY A 140 -2.98 -19.89 1.09
N ILE A 141 -1.84 -19.22 1.03
CA ILE A 141 -1.73 -17.78 1.34
C ILE A 141 -1.81 -17.00 0.03
N PRO A 142 -2.79 -16.08 -0.15
CA PRO A 142 -2.88 -15.24 -1.34
C PRO A 142 -1.65 -14.35 -1.52
N VAL A 143 -1.16 -14.26 -2.77
CA VAL A 143 0.03 -13.49 -3.11
C VAL A 143 -0.31 -12.33 -4.04
N PHE A 144 0.08 -11.13 -3.64
CA PHE A 144 0.09 -9.91 -4.42
C PHE A 144 1.53 -9.67 -4.91
N ALA A 145 1.80 -9.97 -6.17
CA ALA A 145 3.15 -9.94 -6.72
C ALA A 145 3.45 -8.59 -7.38
N GLN A 146 4.47 -7.89 -6.91
CA GLN A 146 4.92 -6.61 -7.46
C GLN A 146 6.10 -6.84 -8.42
N PHE A 147 6.04 -6.18 -9.59
CA PHE A 147 7.06 -6.27 -10.64
C PHE A 147 7.16 -4.97 -11.45
N GLY A 148 8.11 -4.93 -12.37
CA GLY A 148 8.49 -3.71 -13.09
C GLY A 148 9.74 -3.08 -12.45
N ILE A 149 9.85 -1.75 -12.42
CA ILE A 149 10.88 -1.04 -11.64
C ILE A 149 10.31 -0.84 -10.24
N THR A 150 10.81 -1.60 -9.28
CA THR A 150 10.29 -1.61 -7.92
C THR A 150 11.31 -1.01 -6.95
N PRO A 151 10.89 -0.52 -5.77
CA PRO A 151 11.80 0.01 -4.76
C PRO A 151 12.92 -0.96 -4.36
N HIS A 152 12.61 -2.24 -4.18
CA HIS A 152 13.60 -3.24 -3.77
C HIS A 152 14.59 -3.62 -4.89
N THR A 153 14.22 -3.43 -6.16
CA THR A 153 15.05 -3.77 -7.31
C THR A 153 15.71 -2.57 -7.96
N ALA A 154 15.39 -1.35 -7.54
CA ALA A 154 15.86 -0.12 -8.16
C ALA A 154 17.39 -0.03 -8.27
N LEU A 155 18.10 -0.37 -7.20
CA LEU A 155 19.57 -0.34 -7.20
C LEU A 155 20.20 -1.30 -8.23
N LYS A 156 19.57 -2.46 -8.48
CA LYS A 156 19.97 -3.41 -9.54
C LYS A 156 19.95 -2.77 -10.93
N HIS A 157 19.07 -1.79 -11.12
CA HIS A 157 18.90 -1.05 -12.36
C HIS A 157 19.66 0.31 -12.37
N GLY A 158 20.47 0.58 -11.35
CA GLY A 158 21.21 1.85 -11.22
C GLY A 158 20.30 3.05 -10.92
N ILE A 159 19.13 2.81 -10.35
CA ILE A 159 18.12 3.83 -10.01
C ILE A 159 18.11 4.00 -8.50
N ASP A 160 18.25 5.25 -8.01
CA ASP A 160 18.09 5.52 -6.59
C ASP A 160 16.60 5.51 -6.19
N TYR A 161 16.33 5.29 -4.91
CA TYR A 161 14.95 5.17 -4.41
C TYR A 161 14.12 6.43 -4.69
N LYS A 162 14.67 7.63 -4.53
CA LYS A 162 13.94 8.89 -4.78
C LYS A 162 13.50 9.00 -6.24
N SER A 163 14.31 8.48 -7.15
CA SER A 163 13.98 8.43 -8.57
C SER A 163 12.83 7.46 -8.87
N THR A 164 12.63 6.40 -8.09
CA THR A 164 11.46 5.51 -8.25
C THR A 164 10.14 6.18 -7.89
N LEU A 165 10.17 7.27 -7.12
CA LEU A 165 8.97 8.01 -6.74
C LEU A 165 8.48 8.99 -7.81
N LYS A 166 9.26 9.22 -8.87
CA LYS A 166 8.88 10.10 -9.97
C LYS A 166 7.78 9.44 -10.80
N LEU A 167 6.65 10.12 -10.94
CA LEU A 167 5.46 9.61 -11.63
C LEU A 167 5.62 9.55 -13.16
N ASP A 168 6.59 10.28 -13.71
CA ASP A 168 6.91 10.33 -15.14
C ASP A 168 7.87 9.21 -15.58
N VAL A 169 8.46 8.46 -14.66
CA VAL A 169 9.25 7.27 -14.99
C VAL A 169 8.33 6.18 -15.53
N GLN A 170 8.61 5.74 -16.74
CA GLN A 170 7.87 4.68 -17.42
C GLN A 170 8.84 3.67 -18.02
N LEU A 171 8.45 2.40 -17.99
CA LEU A 171 9.22 1.36 -18.64
C LEU A 171 9.21 1.53 -20.17
N PRO A 172 10.37 1.41 -20.84
CA PRO A 172 10.43 1.52 -22.28
C PRO A 172 9.50 0.53 -22.99
N PRO A 173 8.78 0.93 -24.04
CA PRO A 173 7.90 0.04 -24.81
C PRO A 173 8.58 -1.22 -25.34
N THR A 174 9.91 -1.17 -25.58
CA THR A 174 10.72 -2.32 -26.02
C THR A 174 10.75 -3.46 -25.00
N LEU A 175 10.46 -3.19 -23.73
CA LEU A 175 10.39 -4.21 -22.68
C LEU A 175 9.00 -4.87 -22.57
N THR A 176 8.00 -4.45 -23.35
CA THR A 176 6.61 -4.92 -23.21
C THR A 176 6.51 -6.45 -23.25
N ALA A 177 7.15 -7.12 -24.23
CA ALA A 177 7.10 -8.57 -24.33
C ALA A 177 7.72 -9.28 -23.10
N HIS A 178 8.82 -8.74 -22.57
CA HIS A 178 9.46 -9.24 -21.35
C HIS A 178 8.54 -9.10 -20.14
N LEU A 179 7.90 -7.94 -19.97
CA LEU A 179 6.98 -7.66 -18.85
C LEU A 179 5.71 -8.52 -18.91
N VAL A 180 5.17 -8.75 -20.11
CA VAL A 180 4.07 -9.71 -20.31
C VAL A 180 4.52 -11.13 -19.90
N GLY A 181 5.75 -11.53 -20.27
CA GLY A 181 6.32 -12.80 -19.85
C GLY A 181 6.46 -12.92 -18.33
N GLN A 182 6.89 -11.86 -17.65
CA GLN A 182 6.97 -11.80 -16.19
C GLN A 182 5.59 -11.96 -15.55
N ALA A 183 4.59 -11.21 -16.00
CA ALA A 183 3.23 -11.28 -15.48
C ALA A 183 2.63 -12.68 -15.59
N LYS A 184 2.78 -13.33 -16.77
CA LYS A 184 2.32 -14.71 -16.99
C LYS A 184 3.03 -15.73 -16.09
N ARG A 185 4.34 -15.57 -15.86
CA ARG A 185 5.07 -16.45 -14.92
C ARG A 185 4.60 -16.28 -13.48
N LEU A 186 4.33 -15.04 -13.04
CA LEU A 186 3.79 -14.77 -11.70
C LEU A 186 2.39 -15.35 -11.53
N GLU A 187 1.52 -15.19 -12.51
CA GLU A 187 0.19 -15.83 -12.51
C GLU A 187 0.30 -17.34 -12.45
N ALA A 188 1.14 -17.96 -13.30
CA ALA A 188 1.38 -19.41 -13.30
C ALA A 188 1.99 -19.91 -11.98
N ALA A 189 2.78 -19.10 -11.29
CA ALA A 189 3.30 -19.39 -9.96
C ALA A 189 2.23 -19.29 -8.85
N GLY A 190 1.03 -18.78 -9.15
CA GLY A 190 -0.10 -18.72 -8.20
C GLY A 190 -0.34 -17.34 -7.58
N ALA A 191 0.27 -16.27 -8.11
CA ALA A 191 -0.13 -14.92 -7.74
C ALA A 191 -1.62 -14.71 -8.06
N CYS A 192 -2.35 -14.03 -7.18
CA CYS A 192 -3.78 -13.72 -7.33
C CYS A 192 -4.06 -12.26 -7.69
N LEU A 193 -3.05 -11.40 -7.57
CA LEU A 193 -3.07 -9.97 -7.89
C LEU A 193 -1.67 -9.53 -8.29
N LEU A 194 -1.55 -8.61 -9.24
CA LEU A 194 -0.29 -8.01 -9.68
C LEU A 194 -0.24 -6.52 -9.37
N ASP A 195 0.90 -6.04 -8.83
CA ASP A 195 1.25 -4.61 -8.76
C ASP A 195 2.28 -4.30 -9.85
N PHE A 196 1.85 -3.62 -10.90
CA PHE A 196 2.72 -3.26 -12.02
C PHE A 196 3.21 -1.82 -11.89
N THR A 197 4.40 -1.65 -11.35
CA THR A 197 5.04 -0.33 -11.18
C THR A 197 5.57 0.22 -12.49
N HIS A 198 5.41 1.54 -12.69
CA HIS A 198 5.87 2.29 -13.87
C HIS A 198 5.39 1.69 -15.21
N SER A 199 4.18 1.16 -15.23
CA SER A 199 3.62 0.36 -16.32
C SER A 199 3.57 1.06 -17.69
N GLY A 200 3.35 2.38 -17.70
CA GLY A 200 3.19 3.14 -18.94
C GLY A 200 1.96 2.77 -19.77
N PRO A 201 1.62 3.60 -20.77
CA PRO A 201 0.40 3.42 -21.58
C PRO A 201 0.53 2.33 -22.66
N VAL A 202 1.72 1.76 -22.89
CA VAL A 202 1.95 0.69 -23.86
C VAL A 202 2.03 -0.68 -23.16
N ALA A 203 2.93 -0.83 -22.19
CA ALA A 203 3.12 -2.09 -21.48
C ALA A 203 1.95 -2.41 -20.54
N GLY A 204 1.34 -1.39 -19.92
CA GLY A 204 0.22 -1.56 -19.00
C GLY A 204 -0.96 -2.32 -19.60
N PRO A 205 -1.58 -1.83 -20.70
CA PRO A 205 -2.67 -2.53 -21.37
C PRO A 205 -2.29 -3.93 -21.86
N ALA A 206 -1.07 -4.11 -22.39
CA ALA A 206 -0.58 -5.40 -22.87
C ALA A 206 -0.49 -6.44 -21.75
N VAL A 207 0.00 -6.04 -20.57
CA VAL A 207 0.04 -6.92 -19.39
C VAL A 207 -1.37 -7.24 -18.90
N VAL A 208 -2.24 -6.23 -18.76
CA VAL A 208 -3.64 -6.43 -18.32
C VAL A 208 -4.37 -7.45 -19.20
N ALA A 209 -4.18 -7.36 -20.52
CA ALA A 209 -4.81 -8.28 -21.48
C ALA A 209 -4.19 -9.70 -21.47
N ALA A 210 -2.97 -9.84 -20.96
CA ALA A 210 -2.21 -11.09 -21.03
C ALA A 210 -2.46 -12.06 -19.87
N VAL A 211 -3.09 -11.59 -18.77
CA VAL A 211 -3.34 -12.38 -17.54
C VAL A 211 -4.80 -12.29 -17.13
N ALA A 212 -5.32 -13.34 -16.47
CA ALA A 212 -6.68 -13.38 -15.97
C ALA A 212 -6.84 -12.69 -14.60
N ILE A 213 -5.78 -12.66 -13.80
CA ILE A 213 -5.78 -12.01 -12.49
C ILE A 213 -5.72 -10.49 -12.63
N PRO A 214 -6.25 -9.71 -11.64
CA PRO A 214 -6.21 -8.26 -11.71
C PRO A 214 -4.77 -7.72 -11.70
N VAL A 215 -4.56 -6.62 -12.43
CA VAL A 215 -3.30 -5.87 -12.47
C VAL A 215 -3.59 -4.45 -12.02
N ILE A 216 -3.06 -4.07 -10.85
CA ILE A 216 -3.17 -2.70 -10.34
C ILE A 216 -1.79 -2.06 -10.27
N GLY A 217 -1.68 -0.79 -9.88
CA GLY A 217 -0.37 -0.14 -9.75
C GLY A 217 -0.40 1.04 -8.81
N GLY A 218 0.60 1.12 -7.95
CA GLY A 218 0.83 2.25 -7.06
C GLY A 218 1.69 3.32 -7.71
N LEU A 219 2.93 2.99 -7.99
CA LEU A 219 3.92 3.90 -8.58
C LEU A 219 3.78 3.90 -10.11
N GLY A 220 3.51 5.08 -10.70
CA GLY A 220 3.48 5.27 -12.16
C GLY A 220 2.39 4.51 -12.91
N GLY A 221 1.40 3.90 -12.22
CA GLY A 221 0.24 3.29 -12.87
C GLY A 221 -0.73 4.31 -13.45
N GLY A 222 -1.59 3.89 -14.38
CA GLY A 222 -2.54 4.76 -15.08
C GLY A 222 -3.92 4.13 -15.26
N PRO A 223 -4.84 4.80 -15.96
CA PRO A 223 -6.21 4.34 -16.15
C PRO A 223 -6.33 3.03 -16.95
N TRP A 224 -5.25 2.63 -17.61
CA TRP A 224 -5.13 1.37 -18.35
C TRP A 224 -5.05 0.11 -17.47
N LEU A 225 -4.77 0.25 -16.16
CA LEU A 225 -4.75 -0.87 -15.23
C LEU A 225 -6.15 -1.18 -14.67
N ASP A 226 -6.32 -2.36 -14.08
CA ASP A 226 -7.57 -2.79 -13.45
C ASP A 226 -7.88 -2.02 -12.16
N GLY A 227 -6.92 -1.27 -11.62
CA GLY A 227 -7.10 -0.44 -10.43
C GLY A 227 -5.86 0.36 -10.06
N ARG A 228 -5.95 1.04 -8.91
CA ARG A 228 -4.86 1.89 -8.39
C ARG A 228 -4.65 1.64 -6.90
N MET A 229 -3.37 1.67 -6.52
CA MET A 229 -2.93 1.74 -5.12
C MET A 229 -2.40 3.16 -4.83
N ARG A 230 -2.78 3.76 -3.70
CA ARG A 230 -2.26 5.07 -3.28
C ARG A 230 -1.94 5.06 -1.78
N MET A 231 -0.86 5.75 -1.38
CA MET A 231 -0.59 6.00 0.04
C MET A 231 -1.65 6.97 0.59
N GLY A 232 -2.36 6.59 1.67
CA GLY A 232 -3.41 7.40 2.27
C GLY A 232 -2.89 8.77 2.71
N HIS A 233 -1.75 8.81 3.40
CA HIS A 233 -1.10 10.05 3.83
C HIS A 233 -0.76 10.97 2.65
N ALA A 234 -0.24 10.41 1.56
CA ALA A 234 0.04 11.21 0.35
C ALA A 234 -1.25 11.71 -0.32
N ALA A 235 -2.31 10.91 -0.33
CA ALA A 235 -3.59 11.32 -0.94
C ALA A 235 -4.23 12.52 -0.25
N ILE A 236 -4.03 12.66 1.07
CA ILE A 236 -4.61 13.75 1.87
C ILE A 236 -3.63 14.90 2.14
N GLY A 237 -2.41 14.85 1.58
CA GLY A 237 -1.41 15.91 1.79
C GLY A 237 -0.88 16.01 3.22
N TYR A 238 -0.61 14.87 3.88
CA TYR A 238 -0.09 14.83 5.25
C TYR A 238 1.44 14.95 5.34
N ALA A 239 2.18 14.95 4.22
CA ALA A 239 3.62 15.11 4.23
C ALA A 239 4.02 16.52 4.72
N ALA A 240 5.01 16.62 5.62
CA ALA A 240 5.50 17.91 6.15
C ALA A 240 6.03 18.84 5.03
N SER A 241 6.55 18.30 3.93
CA SER A 241 6.92 19.09 2.76
C SER A 241 5.76 19.85 2.12
N GLY A 242 4.52 19.46 2.37
CA GLY A 242 3.32 20.17 1.91
C GLY A 242 2.99 21.44 2.70
N ILE A 243 3.73 21.74 3.79
CA ILE A 243 3.56 22.97 4.57
C ILE A 243 3.95 24.17 3.72
N ASP A 244 5.11 24.10 3.08
CA ASP A 244 5.69 25.23 2.33
C ASP A 244 5.20 25.30 0.88
N HIS A 245 4.83 24.14 0.33
CA HIS A 245 4.39 24.00 -1.06
C HIS A 245 3.12 23.16 -1.15
N PRO A 246 1.98 23.73 -1.61
CA PRO A 246 0.76 22.97 -1.83
C PRO A 246 1.00 21.78 -2.77
N LEU A 247 0.57 20.60 -2.34
CA LEU A 247 0.64 19.37 -3.13
C LEU A 247 -0.66 19.17 -3.93
N ASP A 248 -0.57 18.51 -5.07
CA ASP A 248 -1.74 18.05 -5.83
C ASP A 248 -2.35 16.83 -5.13
N THR A 249 -3.22 17.10 -4.16
CA THR A 249 -3.83 16.11 -3.25
C THR A 249 -5.29 16.44 -2.96
N TYR A 250 -6.05 15.47 -2.46
CA TYR A 250 -7.47 15.65 -2.13
C TYR A 250 -7.71 16.58 -0.93
N ALA A 251 -6.68 16.83 -0.10
CA ALA A 251 -6.72 17.76 1.04
C ALA A 251 -5.31 18.29 1.33
N GLN A 252 -5.19 19.32 2.19
CA GLN A 252 -3.92 19.92 2.61
C GLN A 252 -3.75 19.71 4.12
N VAL A 253 -3.67 18.43 4.56
CA VAL A 253 -3.72 18.07 5.98
C VAL A 253 -2.51 18.61 6.74
N ALA A 254 -1.31 18.64 6.16
CA ALA A 254 -0.11 19.19 6.83
C ALA A 254 -0.28 20.67 7.17
N GLN A 255 -0.78 21.49 6.25
CA GLN A 255 -1.04 22.92 6.50
C GLN A 255 -2.14 23.13 7.54
N THR A 256 -3.24 22.37 7.43
CA THR A 256 -4.34 22.40 8.41
C THR A 256 -3.83 22.01 9.80
N THR A 257 -2.98 20.98 9.89
CA THR A 257 -2.39 20.53 11.16
C THR A 257 -1.48 21.62 11.74
N LEU A 258 -0.61 22.24 10.95
CA LEU A 258 0.26 23.32 11.41
C LEU A 258 -0.57 24.47 11.97
N ALA A 259 -1.58 24.94 11.25
CA ALA A 259 -2.44 26.04 11.69
C ALA A 259 -3.17 25.69 13.01
N ALA A 260 -3.69 24.47 13.15
CA ALA A 260 -4.38 24.02 14.35
C ALA A 260 -3.45 23.94 15.57
N ILE A 261 -2.23 23.40 15.40
CA ILE A 261 -1.25 23.31 16.50
C ILE A 261 -0.72 24.71 16.88
N THR A 262 -0.52 25.61 15.90
CA THR A 262 -0.15 27.01 16.19
C THR A 262 -1.22 27.70 17.06
N ALA A 263 -2.49 27.54 16.70
CA ALA A 263 -3.58 28.10 17.51
C ALA A 263 -3.60 27.53 18.95
N LEU A 264 -3.36 26.21 19.10
CA LEU A 264 -3.21 25.61 20.45
C LEU A 264 -2.05 26.21 21.21
N VAL A 265 -0.89 26.40 20.58
CA VAL A 265 0.28 27.04 21.22
C VAL A 265 -0.06 28.45 21.69
N ASP A 266 -0.74 29.25 20.88
CA ASP A 266 -1.15 30.60 21.19
C ASP A 266 -2.17 30.65 22.35
N ASP A 267 -3.14 29.71 22.36
CA ASP A 267 -4.12 29.61 23.45
C ASP A 267 -3.42 29.31 24.80
N VAL A 268 -2.51 28.33 24.80
CA VAL A 268 -1.77 27.96 26.02
C VAL A 268 -0.89 29.11 26.51
N ARG A 269 -0.14 29.77 25.62
CA ARG A 269 0.75 30.90 25.98
C ARG A 269 -0.01 32.12 26.50
N ALA A 270 -1.21 32.35 26.00
CA ALA A 270 -2.07 33.45 26.43
C ALA A 270 -2.95 33.10 27.63
N GLY A 271 -2.82 31.90 28.20
CA GLY A 271 -3.65 31.46 29.35
C GLY A 271 -5.13 31.26 28.97
N ARG A 272 -5.45 31.11 27.69
CA ARG A 272 -6.84 30.89 27.28
C ARG A 272 -7.26 29.42 27.50
N GLN A 273 -8.56 29.22 27.67
CA GLN A 273 -9.13 27.86 27.70
C GLN A 273 -8.85 27.12 26.39
N ILE A 274 -8.18 25.97 26.46
CA ILE A 274 -7.92 25.14 25.28
C ILE A 274 -9.20 24.42 24.85
N LYS A 275 -9.37 24.24 23.55
CA LYS A 275 -10.48 23.46 22.97
C LYS A 275 -10.37 21.98 23.40
N GLY A 276 -11.48 21.37 23.79
CA GLY A 276 -11.50 20.01 24.32
C GLY A 276 -10.93 19.82 25.73
N GLY A 277 -10.46 20.86 26.36
CA GLY A 277 -10.02 20.84 27.78
C GLY A 277 -11.21 20.79 28.76
N ILE A 278 -10.92 20.45 30.02
CA ILE A 278 -11.93 20.42 31.06
C ILE A 278 -12.40 21.87 31.30
N PRO A 279 -13.71 22.17 31.24
CA PRO A 279 -14.22 23.51 31.51
C PRO A 279 -13.86 23.96 32.92
N VAL A 280 -13.26 25.12 33.04
CA VAL A 280 -13.02 25.76 34.35
C VAL A 280 -14.40 26.25 34.88
N LYS A 281 -14.89 25.67 35.97
CA LYS A 281 -16.07 26.22 36.66
C LYS A 281 -15.70 27.58 37.20
N GLN A 282 -16.32 28.65 36.69
CA GLN A 282 -16.28 29.95 37.37
C GLN A 282 -17.00 29.81 38.70
N HIS A 283 -16.27 30.02 39.80
CA HIS A 283 -16.82 30.11 41.14
C HIS A 283 -17.40 31.49 41.39
#